data_484a0f34992826fc9a453d1023e6d334
#
_entry.id   484a0f34992826fc9a453d1023e6d334
#
_cell.length_a   1.000
_cell.length_b   1.000
_cell.length_c   1.000
_cell.angle_alpha   90.00
_cell.angle_beta   90.00
_cell.angle_gamma   90.00
#
_symmetry.space_group_name_H-M   'P 1'
#
loop_
_entity.id
_entity.type
_entity.pdbx_description
1 polymer ?
#
loop_
_entity_poly.entity_id
_entity_poly.type
_entity_poly.pdbx_seq_one_letter_code
_entity_poly.pdbx_strand_id
1 'polypeptide(L)'
;MKISLKKCHFGFKELKAPGHVVSGLSLGIDKNKVAAVLLKPMPQNKKETQSFLDFVQYYRQKIEDFACIARQLYKLCDKDTLFEMTVDRLKAFESLKEALTTAPLLLMPDFKLPFKFYIEASGDGLGAALHQVQIINYKPVEGPICFISRQIKPIKASYGSSQMECLCLVWALEKLNYFLEAWVFEVITECTAVKSHLNMKTPNRHMLRWQIALQEYRGNITIVHKEGNIHQNADGISRWPLPNDLHNPAYVPEEA
;
A
#
# COMPACT_ATOMS: atom_id res chain seq x y z
N MET A 1 -11.91 17.54 23.33
CA MET A 1 -10.52 17.58 22.86
C MET A 1 -9.93 18.94 23.22
N LYS A 2 -8.74 19.01 23.86
CA LYS A 2 -8.08 20.26 24.19
C LYS A 2 -6.96 20.53 23.20
N ILE A 3 -6.97 21.68 22.52
CA ILE A 3 -5.95 22.10 21.57
C ILE A 3 -4.93 22.97 22.30
N SER A 4 -3.64 22.68 22.14
CA SER A 4 -2.53 23.50 22.67
C SER A 4 -1.96 24.36 21.55
N LEU A 5 -2.16 25.67 21.61
CA LEU A 5 -1.62 26.62 20.61
C LEU A 5 -0.09 26.55 20.47
N LYS A 6 0.63 26.21 21.55
CA LYS A 6 2.10 26.02 21.53
C LYS A 6 2.55 24.86 20.63
N LYS A 7 1.65 23.92 20.32
CA LYS A 7 1.91 22.75 19.44
C LYS A 7 1.29 22.92 18.04
N CYS A 8 0.68 24.06 17.76
CA CYS A 8 0.10 24.36 16.46
C CYS A 8 1.15 25.04 15.58
N HIS A 9 1.25 24.57 14.35
CA HIS A 9 2.11 25.12 13.32
C HIS A 9 1.24 25.53 12.13
N PHE A 10 1.36 26.78 11.69
CA PHE A 10 0.55 27.33 10.60
C PHE A 10 1.45 27.91 9.49
N GLY A 11 1.04 27.77 8.24
CA GLY A 11 1.74 28.36 7.09
C GLY A 11 3.06 27.71 6.71
N PHE A 12 3.32 26.48 7.17
CA PHE A 12 4.52 25.73 6.79
C PHE A 12 4.28 24.96 5.50
N LYS A 13 5.27 24.96 4.59
CA LYS A 13 5.25 24.14 3.37
C LYS A 13 5.45 22.65 3.69
N GLU A 14 6.17 22.34 4.74
CA GLU A 14 6.46 21.00 5.22
C GLU A 14 6.38 20.96 6.74
N LEU A 15 5.78 19.91 7.29
CA LEU A 15 5.61 19.68 8.71
C LEU A 15 6.09 18.29 9.10
N LYS A 16 6.83 18.21 10.21
CA LYS A 16 7.11 16.93 10.87
C LYS A 16 5.94 16.56 11.77
N ALA A 17 5.22 15.50 11.40
CA ALA A 17 4.27 14.80 12.26
C ALA A 17 4.98 13.60 12.92
N PRO A 18 4.44 12.97 13.97
CA PRO A 18 5.08 11.83 14.61
C PRO A 18 5.43 10.73 13.58
N GLY A 19 6.73 10.56 13.29
CA GLY A 19 7.26 9.57 12.36
C GLY A 19 7.11 9.87 10.86
N HIS A 20 6.47 10.97 10.49
CA HIS A 20 6.19 11.35 9.10
C HIS A 20 6.67 12.77 8.79
N VAL A 21 6.89 13.01 7.51
CA VAL A 21 7.06 14.35 6.95
C VAL A 21 5.88 14.58 6.01
N VAL A 22 5.10 15.61 6.29
CA VAL A 22 3.87 15.96 5.55
C VAL A 22 4.13 17.24 4.78
N SER A 23 3.88 17.22 3.47
CA SER A 23 3.84 18.42 2.63
C SER A 23 2.44 18.59 2.03
N GLY A 24 2.21 19.68 1.29
CA GLY A 24 0.95 19.87 0.56
C GLY A 24 0.70 18.82 -0.53
N LEU A 25 1.73 18.13 -1.00
CA LEU A 25 1.67 17.18 -2.12
C LEU A 25 1.95 15.74 -1.70
N SER A 26 2.65 15.53 -0.57
CA SER A 26 3.17 14.18 -0.25
C SER A 26 3.28 13.90 1.25
N LEU A 27 3.32 12.61 1.56
CA LEU A 27 3.51 12.05 2.88
C LEU A 27 4.72 11.11 2.87
N GLY A 28 5.85 11.56 3.45
CA GLY A 28 7.10 10.80 3.60
C GLY A 28 7.27 10.16 4.97
N ILE A 29 8.31 9.34 5.13
CA ILE A 29 8.80 8.86 6.42
C ILE A 29 9.88 9.82 6.92
N ASP A 30 9.91 10.12 8.23
CA ASP A 30 10.99 10.92 8.82
C ASP A 30 12.34 10.18 8.64
N LYS A 31 13.32 10.85 8.01
CA LYS A 31 14.65 10.28 7.73
C LYS A 31 15.35 9.76 9.00
N ASN A 32 15.13 10.41 10.16
CA ASN A 32 15.69 9.94 11.42
C ASN A 32 15.11 8.59 11.85
N LYS A 33 13.83 8.34 11.53
CA LYS A 33 13.18 7.05 11.80
C LYS A 33 13.71 5.95 10.88
N VAL A 34 13.91 6.27 9.60
CA VAL A 34 14.52 5.36 8.63
C VAL A 34 15.95 4.99 9.07
N ALA A 35 16.77 5.98 9.42
CA ALA A 35 18.13 5.73 9.91
C ALA A 35 18.15 4.86 11.18
N ALA A 36 17.24 5.10 12.13
CA ALA A 36 17.14 4.31 13.35
C ALA A 36 16.77 2.83 13.07
N VAL A 37 16.00 2.55 12.02
CA VAL A 37 15.65 1.18 11.60
C VAL A 37 16.82 0.48 10.95
N LEU A 38 17.53 1.17 10.07
CA LEU A 38 18.73 0.62 9.42
C LEU A 38 19.76 0.13 10.44
N LEU A 39 19.94 0.90 11.53
CA LEU A 39 20.89 0.58 12.60
C LEU A 39 20.37 -0.49 13.57
N LYS A 40 19.11 -0.93 13.47
CA LYS A 40 18.59 -2.00 14.33
C LYS A 40 19.31 -3.32 14.05
N PRO A 41 19.89 -3.95 15.08
CA PRO A 41 20.50 -5.26 14.95
C PRO A 41 19.43 -6.34 14.71
N MET A 42 19.87 -7.50 14.26
CA MET A 42 19.00 -8.67 14.11
C MET A 42 18.38 -9.04 15.47
N PRO A 43 17.07 -9.26 15.54
CA PRO A 43 16.39 -9.67 16.78
C PRO A 43 16.96 -10.98 17.35
N GLN A 44 17.13 -11.04 18.66
CA GLN A 44 17.67 -12.20 19.37
C GLN A 44 16.58 -13.00 20.10
N ASN A 45 15.35 -12.52 20.14
CA ASN A 45 14.20 -13.16 20.79
C ASN A 45 12.87 -12.68 20.20
N LYS A 46 11.78 -13.38 20.58
CA LYS A 46 10.42 -13.04 20.12
C LYS A 46 9.99 -11.61 20.46
N LYS A 47 10.38 -11.11 21.64
CA LYS A 47 10.01 -9.76 22.09
C LYS A 47 10.66 -8.69 21.23
N GLU A 48 11.91 -8.86 20.85
CA GLU A 48 12.60 -7.95 19.94
C GLU A 48 12.02 -8.02 18.54
N THR A 49 11.68 -9.23 18.05
CA THR A 49 11.00 -9.42 16.76
C THR A 49 9.66 -8.71 16.76
N GLN A 50 8.85 -8.86 17.81
CA GLN A 50 7.57 -8.18 17.94
C GLN A 50 7.74 -6.65 17.96
N SER A 51 8.71 -6.14 18.73
CA SER A 51 9.01 -4.69 18.77
C SER A 51 9.44 -4.14 17.40
N PHE A 52 10.17 -4.93 16.61
CA PHE A 52 10.52 -4.56 15.24
C PHE A 52 9.26 -4.54 14.35
N LEU A 53 8.44 -5.60 14.41
CA LEU A 53 7.20 -5.70 13.63
C LEU A 53 6.22 -4.57 13.96
N ASP A 54 6.02 -4.23 15.23
CA ASP A 54 5.15 -3.13 15.67
C ASP A 54 5.63 -1.80 15.10
N PHE A 55 6.94 -1.59 15.06
CA PHE A 55 7.52 -0.40 14.47
C PHE A 55 7.26 -0.35 12.94
N VAL A 56 7.56 -1.43 12.21
CA VAL A 56 7.41 -1.47 10.75
C VAL A 56 5.94 -1.41 10.34
N GLN A 57 5.05 -2.04 11.11
CA GLN A 57 3.61 -2.03 10.89
C GLN A 57 3.01 -0.61 10.90
N TYR A 58 3.60 0.32 11.63
CA TYR A 58 3.17 1.72 11.61
C TYR A 58 3.29 2.34 10.20
N TYR A 59 4.24 1.86 9.39
CA TYR A 59 4.47 2.32 8.02
C TYR A 59 3.93 1.38 6.94
N ARG A 60 3.13 0.37 7.31
CA ARG A 60 2.64 -0.67 6.39
C ARG A 60 1.98 -0.14 5.12
N GLN A 61 1.32 1.02 5.19
CA GLN A 61 0.67 1.65 4.04
C GLN A 61 1.66 2.26 3.04
N LYS A 62 2.94 2.30 3.36
CA LYS A 62 4.03 2.75 2.49
C LYS A 62 4.85 1.59 1.92
N ILE A 63 4.53 0.37 2.33
CA ILE A 63 5.25 -0.84 1.94
C ILE A 63 4.29 -1.72 1.15
N GLU A 64 4.61 -1.91 -0.13
CA GLU A 64 3.94 -2.87 -0.98
C GLU A 64 4.15 -4.28 -0.41
N ASP A 65 3.13 -5.13 -0.51
CA ASP A 65 3.16 -6.52 -0.04
C ASP A 65 3.66 -6.76 1.39
N PHE A 66 3.54 -5.76 2.25
CA PHE A 66 3.96 -5.83 3.65
C PHE A 66 3.58 -7.15 4.34
N ALA A 67 2.34 -7.64 4.13
CA ALA A 67 1.85 -8.83 4.80
C ALA A 67 2.57 -10.11 4.34
N CYS A 68 2.96 -10.19 3.07
CA CYS A 68 3.72 -11.32 2.53
C CYS A 68 5.16 -11.28 3.03
N ILE A 69 5.80 -10.13 3.00
CA ILE A 69 7.19 -9.95 3.48
C ILE A 69 7.29 -10.24 4.98
N ALA A 70 6.38 -9.70 5.80
CA ALA A 70 6.40 -9.84 7.26
C ALA A 70 5.98 -11.23 7.76
N ARG A 71 5.38 -12.08 6.91
CA ARG A 71 4.77 -13.35 7.29
C ARG A 71 5.66 -14.26 8.12
N GLN A 72 6.92 -14.44 7.73
CA GLN A 72 7.85 -15.34 8.41
C GLN A 72 8.22 -14.84 9.80
N LEU A 73 8.29 -13.52 9.98
CA LEU A 73 8.55 -12.93 11.29
C LEU A 73 7.32 -12.99 12.21
N TYR A 74 6.10 -12.82 11.66
CA TYR A 74 4.90 -13.04 12.46
C TYR A 74 4.78 -14.48 12.95
N LYS A 75 5.06 -15.48 12.09
CA LYS A 75 5.11 -16.89 12.49
C LYS A 75 6.13 -17.16 13.59
N LEU A 76 7.28 -16.45 13.58
CA LEU A 76 8.28 -16.57 14.64
C LEU A 76 7.74 -16.10 16.01
N CYS A 77 6.80 -15.14 16.00
CA CYS A 77 6.18 -14.62 17.23
C CYS A 77 5.06 -15.50 17.79
N ASP A 78 4.60 -16.54 17.06
CA ASP A 78 3.57 -17.46 17.54
C ASP A 78 4.04 -18.18 18.81
N LYS A 79 3.07 -18.48 19.72
CA LYS A 79 3.37 -19.02 21.05
C LYS A 79 4.17 -20.33 21.00
N ASP A 80 3.77 -21.23 20.11
CA ASP A 80 4.30 -22.60 20.02
C ASP A 80 5.53 -22.72 19.10
N THR A 81 5.98 -21.65 18.47
CA THR A 81 7.15 -21.63 17.61
C THR A 81 8.42 -21.42 18.44
N LEU A 82 9.43 -22.27 18.31
CA LEU A 82 10.74 -22.01 18.90
C LEU A 82 11.40 -20.82 18.20
N PHE A 83 12.10 -19.98 18.99
CA PHE A 83 12.83 -18.86 18.42
C PHE A 83 14.08 -19.37 17.68
N GLU A 84 14.05 -19.22 16.38
CA GLU A 84 15.16 -19.54 15.48
C GLU A 84 15.14 -18.56 14.31
N MET A 85 16.24 -17.87 14.06
CA MET A 85 16.39 -16.96 12.93
C MET A 85 16.86 -17.73 11.70
N THR A 86 15.93 -18.40 11.01
CA THR A 86 16.21 -19.11 9.75
C THR A 86 16.58 -18.13 8.63
N VAL A 87 17.13 -18.65 7.52
CA VAL A 87 17.48 -17.85 6.34
C VAL A 87 16.27 -17.05 5.80
N ASP A 88 15.09 -17.67 5.74
CA ASP A 88 13.87 -17.00 5.28
C ASP A 88 13.42 -15.87 6.22
N ARG A 89 13.58 -16.06 7.53
CA ARG A 89 13.25 -15.06 8.54
C ARG A 89 14.23 -13.88 8.52
N LEU A 90 15.52 -14.19 8.35
CA LEU A 90 16.54 -13.16 8.16
C LEU A 90 16.27 -12.35 6.89
N LYS A 91 15.99 -13.03 5.77
CA LYS A 91 15.62 -12.39 4.52
C LYS A 91 14.39 -11.48 4.68
N ALA A 92 13.36 -11.94 5.38
CA ALA A 92 12.16 -11.14 5.67
C ALA A 92 12.50 -9.88 6.50
N PHE A 93 13.39 -10.00 7.51
CA PHE A 93 13.84 -8.87 8.31
C PHE A 93 14.58 -7.82 7.47
N GLU A 94 15.55 -8.24 6.64
CA GLU A 94 16.30 -7.34 5.77
C GLU A 94 15.41 -6.72 4.68
N SER A 95 14.50 -7.51 4.08
CA SER A 95 13.55 -6.98 3.09
C SER A 95 12.63 -5.91 3.67
N LEU A 96 12.17 -6.04 4.94
CA LEU A 96 11.39 -4.99 5.59
C LEU A 96 12.22 -3.72 5.87
N LYS A 97 13.49 -3.86 6.23
CA LYS A 97 14.40 -2.71 6.39
C LYS A 97 14.61 -2.00 5.06
N GLU A 98 14.87 -2.75 4.00
CA GLU A 98 15.03 -2.22 2.65
C GLU A 98 13.74 -1.51 2.19
N ALA A 99 12.57 -2.16 2.33
CA ALA A 99 11.29 -1.59 1.95
C ALA A 99 10.97 -0.26 2.66
N LEU A 100 11.41 -0.08 3.91
CA LEU A 100 11.27 1.19 4.63
C LEU A 100 12.21 2.27 4.09
N THR A 101 13.42 1.90 3.67
CA THR A 101 14.41 2.85 3.15
C THR A 101 14.11 3.30 1.74
N THR A 102 13.55 2.41 0.94
CA THR A 102 13.15 2.66 -0.45
C THR A 102 11.68 3.07 -0.57
N ALA A 103 10.96 3.17 0.56
CA ALA A 103 9.53 3.50 0.56
C ALA A 103 9.25 4.79 -0.23
N PRO A 104 8.32 4.75 -1.19
CA PRO A 104 7.97 5.91 -1.98
C PRO A 104 7.34 7.01 -1.11
N LEU A 105 7.46 8.24 -1.57
CA LEU A 105 6.62 9.31 -1.07
C LEU A 105 5.18 9.04 -1.54
N LEU A 106 4.25 8.94 -0.58
CA LEU A 106 2.84 8.82 -0.92
C LEU A 106 2.29 10.18 -1.35
N LEU A 107 1.53 10.21 -2.44
CA LEU A 107 0.82 11.41 -2.86
C LEU A 107 -0.34 11.71 -1.91
N MET A 108 -0.59 12.99 -1.68
CA MET A 108 -1.84 13.42 -1.05
C MET A 108 -2.98 13.27 -2.08
N PRO A 109 -4.10 12.62 -1.73
CA PRO A 109 -5.17 12.39 -2.69
C PRO A 109 -5.84 13.71 -3.11
N ASP A 110 -6.01 13.90 -4.41
CA ASP A 110 -6.87 14.93 -4.98
C ASP A 110 -8.19 14.30 -5.42
N PHE A 111 -9.25 14.53 -4.67
CA PHE A 111 -10.56 13.95 -4.95
C PHE A 111 -11.24 14.51 -6.22
N LYS A 112 -10.63 15.44 -6.93
CA LYS A 112 -11.10 15.90 -8.25
C LYS A 112 -10.58 15.03 -9.40
N LEU A 113 -9.59 14.19 -9.15
CA LEU A 113 -8.93 13.34 -10.13
C LEU A 113 -9.33 11.86 -9.94
N PRO A 114 -9.42 11.06 -11.02
CA PRO A 114 -9.71 9.65 -10.93
C PRO A 114 -8.58 8.89 -10.23
N PHE A 115 -8.94 7.80 -9.54
CA PHE A 115 -7.97 6.90 -8.93
C PHE A 115 -7.64 5.74 -9.86
N LYS A 116 -6.44 5.20 -9.71
CA LYS A 116 -6.01 3.92 -10.27
C LYS A 116 -5.82 2.91 -9.15
N PHE A 117 -6.48 1.80 -9.25
CA PHE A 117 -6.54 0.80 -8.20
C PHE A 117 -5.96 -0.51 -8.69
N TYR A 118 -4.72 -0.78 -8.33
CA TYR A 118 -4.00 -2.00 -8.66
C TYR A 118 -4.34 -3.08 -7.66
N ILE A 119 -4.65 -4.28 -8.13
CA ILE A 119 -4.90 -5.45 -7.30
C ILE A 119 -4.03 -6.61 -7.75
N GLU A 120 -3.57 -7.38 -6.79
CA GLU A 120 -2.78 -8.58 -6.99
C GLU A 120 -3.14 -9.64 -5.95
N ALA A 121 -3.24 -10.90 -6.38
CA ALA A 121 -3.51 -12.03 -5.50
C ALA A 121 -2.55 -13.18 -5.79
N SER A 122 -1.87 -13.64 -4.76
CA SER A 122 -1.00 -14.82 -4.79
C SER A 122 -1.54 -15.91 -3.87
N GLY A 123 -0.94 -17.09 -3.90
CA GLY A 123 -1.24 -18.16 -2.95
C GLY A 123 -0.97 -17.78 -1.48
N ASP A 124 -0.14 -16.77 -1.24
CA ASP A 124 0.32 -16.34 0.07
C ASP A 124 -0.43 -15.13 0.62
N GLY A 125 -0.94 -14.27 -0.24
CA GLY A 125 -1.55 -13.03 0.20
C GLY A 125 -2.36 -12.30 -0.87
N LEU A 126 -3.03 -11.25 -0.42
CA LEU A 126 -3.71 -10.26 -1.24
C LEU A 126 -2.99 -8.93 -1.07
N GLY A 127 -2.72 -8.26 -2.17
CA GLY A 127 -2.11 -6.94 -2.24
C GLY A 127 -2.98 -5.97 -3.05
N ALA A 128 -3.00 -4.71 -2.67
CA ALA A 128 -3.56 -3.66 -3.49
C ALA A 128 -2.84 -2.34 -3.27
N ALA A 129 -2.74 -1.54 -4.33
CA ALA A 129 -2.16 -0.22 -4.33
C ALA A 129 -3.14 0.79 -4.92
N LEU A 130 -3.39 1.87 -4.20
CA LEU A 130 -4.16 3.00 -4.70
C LEU A 130 -3.20 4.06 -5.22
N HIS A 131 -3.32 4.39 -6.48
CA HIS A 131 -2.51 5.38 -7.17
C HIS A 131 -3.37 6.52 -7.71
N GLN A 132 -2.71 7.59 -8.09
CA GLN A 132 -3.32 8.70 -8.80
C GLN A 132 -2.31 9.33 -9.76
N VAL A 133 -2.78 9.85 -10.88
CA VAL A 133 -1.98 10.68 -11.78
C VAL A 133 -2.26 12.13 -11.44
N GLN A 134 -1.24 12.85 -10.99
CA GLN A 134 -1.32 14.28 -10.64
C GLN A 134 -0.37 15.10 -11.52
N ILE A 135 -0.65 16.37 -11.73
CA ILE A 135 0.27 17.27 -12.42
C ILE A 135 1.22 17.87 -11.40
N ILE A 136 2.48 17.45 -11.45
CA ILE A 136 3.55 17.94 -10.58
C ILE A 136 4.62 18.57 -11.48
N ASN A 137 4.94 19.85 -11.24
CA ASN A 137 5.88 20.61 -12.07
C ASN A 137 5.55 20.54 -13.57
N TYR A 138 4.27 20.73 -13.92
CA TYR A 138 3.73 20.70 -15.29
C TYR A 138 3.87 19.34 -16.00
N LYS A 139 4.15 18.27 -15.28
CA LYS A 139 4.27 16.90 -15.83
C LYS A 139 3.26 15.97 -15.14
N PRO A 140 2.61 15.07 -15.90
CA PRO A 140 1.80 14.04 -15.29
C PRO A 140 2.71 13.04 -14.56
N VAL A 141 2.49 12.89 -13.26
CA VAL A 141 3.21 11.93 -12.41
C VAL A 141 2.18 10.99 -11.81
N GLU A 142 2.35 9.70 -12.07
CA GLU A 142 1.60 8.66 -11.39
C GLU A 142 2.36 8.27 -10.11
N GLY A 143 1.67 8.28 -8.97
CA GLY A 143 2.28 7.89 -7.71
C GLY A 143 1.28 7.24 -6.76
N PRO A 144 1.79 6.47 -5.78
CA PRO A 144 0.97 5.79 -4.80
C PRO A 144 0.38 6.76 -3.77
N ILE A 145 -0.86 6.50 -3.38
CA ILE A 145 -1.54 7.11 -2.24
C ILE A 145 -1.42 6.22 -1.01
N CYS A 146 -1.61 4.90 -1.20
CA CYS A 146 -1.37 3.92 -0.15
C CYS A 146 -1.26 2.51 -0.72
N PHE A 147 -0.59 1.64 0.06
CA PHE A 147 -0.56 0.20 -0.15
C PHE A 147 -1.34 -0.49 0.95
N ILE A 148 -2.06 -1.56 0.61
CA ILE A 148 -2.68 -2.46 1.58
C ILE A 148 -2.36 -3.90 1.22
N SER A 149 -2.12 -4.73 2.22
CA SER A 149 -1.89 -6.15 2.02
C SER A 149 -2.38 -6.97 3.19
N ARG A 150 -2.71 -8.25 2.96
CA ARG A 150 -3.02 -9.21 4.02
C ARG A 150 -2.63 -10.63 3.61
N GLN A 151 -2.34 -11.46 4.59
CA GLN A 151 -2.18 -12.90 4.40
C GLN A 151 -3.52 -13.58 4.16
N ILE A 152 -3.47 -14.68 3.41
CA ILE A 152 -4.63 -15.55 3.16
C ILE A 152 -4.65 -16.65 4.21
N LYS A 153 -5.85 -16.92 4.77
CA LYS A 153 -6.04 -18.08 5.64
C LYS A 153 -6.01 -19.37 4.80
N PRO A 154 -5.48 -20.49 5.33
CA PRO A 154 -5.33 -21.74 4.59
C PRO A 154 -6.61 -22.25 3.90
N ILE A 155 -7.77 -22.05 4.51
CA ILE A 155 -9.08 -22.45 3.96
C ILE A 155 -9.39 -21.74 2.61
N LYS A 156 -8.86 -20.53 2.39
CA LYS A 156 -9.07 -19.76 1.16
C LYS A 156 -7.98 -19.99 0.11
N ALA A 157 -6.90 -20.67 0.46
CA ALA A 157 -5.83 -21.04 -0.47
C ALA A 157 -6.28 -22.06 -1.53
N SER A 158 -7.46 -22.69 -1.36
CA SER A 158 -8.08 -23.59 -2.35
C SER A 158 -8.81 -22.87 -3.49
N TYR A 159 -8.91 -21.54 -3.45
CA TYR A 159 -9.55 -20.79 -4.53
C TYR A 159 -8.65 -20.77 -5.76
N GLY A 160 -9.23 -20.90 -6.95
CA GLY A 160 -8.51 -20.69 -8.20
C GLY A 160 -8.04 -19.23 -8.32
N SER A 161 -6.99 -18.98 -9.13
CA SER A 161 -6.37 -17.66 -9.31
C SER A 161 -7.40 -16.55 -9.56
N SER A 162 -8.35 -16.77 -10.46
CA SER A 162 -9.40 -15.77 -10.77
C SER A 162 -10.34 -15.46 -9.61
N GLN A 163 -10.62 -16.46 -8.75
CA GLN A 163 -11.42 -16.24 -7.54
C GLN A 163 -10.64 -15.48 -6.48
N MET A 164 -9.32 -15.70 -6.42
CA MET A 164 -8.43 -14.98 -5.53
C MET A 164 -8.34 -13.49 -5.90
N GLU A 165 -8.28 -13.19 -7.19
CA GLU A 165 -8.33 -11.82 -7.70
C GLU A 165 -9.66 -11.14 -7.37
N CYS A 166 -10.80 -11.82 -7.56
CA CYS A 166 -12.10 -11.30 -7.16
C CYS A 166 -12.19 -11.06 -5.64
N LEU A 167 -11.65 -11.98 -4.85
CA LEU A 167 -11.57 -11.83 -3.39
C LEU A 167 -10.69 -10.63 -3.00
N CYS A 168 -9.57 -10.44 -3.72
CA CYS A 168 -8.68 -9.30 -3.53
C CYS A 168 -9.42 -7.99 -3.80
N LEU A 169 -10.09 -7.89 -4.95
CA LEU A 169 -10.86 -6.71 -5.33
C LEU A 169 -11.89 -6.33 -4.25
N VAL A 170 -12.76 -7.27 -3.86
CA VAL A 170 -13.82 -6.99 -2.88
C VAL A 170 -13.22 -6.59 -1.53
N TRP A 171 -12.23 -7.33 -1.04
CA TRP A 171 -11.58 -6.99 0.22
C TRP A 171 -10.92 -5.62 0.20
N ALA A 172 -10.25 -5.30 -0.89
CA ALA A 172 -9.51 -4.05 -1.00
C ALA A 172 -10.46 -2.85 -1.16
N LEU A 173 -11.59 -3.02 -1.87
CA LEU A 173 -12.64 -2.01 -1.93
C LEU A 173 -13.25 -1.72 -0.55
N GLU A 174 -13.56 -2.77 0.25
CA GLU A 174 -14.03 -2.60 1.63
C GLU A 174 -13.01 -1.80 2.49
N LYS A 175 -11.71 -2.03 2.29
CA LYS A 175 -10.64 -1.36 3.06
C LYS A 175 -10.40 0.08 2.65
N LEU A 176 -10.59 0.40 1.38
CA LEU A 176 -10.34 1.72 0.79
C LEU A 176 -11.63 2.46 0.43
N ASN A 177 -12.77 2.01 0.97
CA ASN A 177 -14.08 2.59 0.70
C ASN A 177 -14.08 4.12 0.83
N TYR A 178 -13.46 4.65 1.88
CA TYR A 178 -13.40 6.09 2.14
C TYR A 178 -12.68 6.91 1.05
N PHE A 179 -11.90 6.26 0.17
CA PHE A 179 -11.34 6.91 -1.02
C PHE A 179 -12.21 6.72 -2.27
N LEU A 180 -12.95 5.60 -2.37
CA LEU A 180 -13.48 5.09 -3.63
C LEU A 180 -15.00 5.19 -3.78
N GLU A 181 -15.77 5.27 -2.68
CA GLU A 181 -17.24 5.16 -2.68
C GLU A 181 -17.93 6.17 -3.60
N ALA A 182 -17.45 7.42 -3.62
CA ALA A 182 -18.10 8.49 -4.39
C ALA A 182 -17.33 8.92 -5.66
N TRP A 183 -16.23 8.21 -5.99
CA TRP A 183 -15.28 8.69 -6.99
C TRP A 183 -15.06 7.67 -8.11
N VAL A 184 -14.75 8.18 -9.29
CA VAL A 184 -14.42 7.34 -10.45
C VAL A 184 -13.02 6.75 -10.28
N PHE A 185 -12.89 5.45 -10.54
CA PHE A 185 -11.62 4.77 -10.49
C PHE A 185 -11.51 3.62 -11.50
N GLU A 186 -10.26 3.32 -11.87
CA GLU A 186 -9.92 2.19 -12.72
C GLU A 186 -9.32 1.08 -11.86
N VAL A 187 -9.87 -0.14 -11.94
CA VAL A 187 -9.26 -1.34 -11.36
C VAL A 187 -8.35 -1.98 -12.39
N ILE A 188 -7.09 -2.12 -12.04
CA ILE A 188 -6.05 -2.69 -12.89
C ILE A 188 -5.69 -4.07 -12.32
N THR A 189 -5.84 -5.11 -13.14
CA THR A 189 -5.60 -6.51 -12.76
C THR A 189 -4.97 -7.28 -13.92
N GLU A 190 -4.17 -8.28 -13.60
CA GLU A 190 -3.61 -9.24 -14.58
C GLU A 190 -4.60 -10.34 -14.96
N CYS A 191 -5.71 -10.47 -14.24
CA CYS A 191 -6.68 -11.52 -14.46
C CYS A 191 -7.85 -11.07 -15.33
N THR A 192 -7.89 -11.52 -16.58
CA THR A 192 -9.00 -11.26 -17.52
C THR A 192 -10.34 -11.77 -17.01
N ALA A 193 -10.34 -12.85 -16.20
CA ALA A 193 -11.54 -13.49 -15.72
C ALA A 193 -12.29 -12.68 -14.64
N VAL A 194 -11.66 -11.68 -14.01
CA VAL A 194 -12.31 -10.84 -12.99
C VAL A 194 -13.59 -10.22 -13.55
N LYS A 195 -13.50 -9.59 -14.72
CA LYS A 195 -14.65 -8.95 -15.37
C LYS A 195 -15.77 -9.95 -15.70
N SER A 196 -15.43 -11.16 -16.17
CA SER A 196 -16.41 -12.20 -16.50
C SER A 196 -17.06 -12.80 -15.25
N HIS A 197 -16.28 -13.03 -14.19
CA HIS A 197 -16.82 -13.53 -12.91
C HIS A 197 -17.80 -12.56 -12.25
N LEU A 198 -17.52 -11.26 -12.34
CA LEU A 198 -18.40 -10.24 -11.77
C LEU A 198 -19.69 -10.03 -12.57
N ASN A 199 -19.72 -10.42 -13.84
CA ASN A 199 -20.89 -10.33 -14.72
C ASN A 199 -21.58 -11.69 -14.96
N MET A 200 -21.22 -12.74 -14.22
CA MET A 200 -21.81 -14.07 -14.36
C MET A 200 -23.31 -14.07 -14.04
N LYS A 201 -24.13 -14.62 -14.94
CA LYS A 201 -25.60 -14.66 -14.78
C LYS A 201 -26.07 -15.65 -13.69
N THR A 202 -25.33 -16.74 -13.49
CA THR A 202 -25.61 -17.79 -12.51
C THR A 202 -24.42 -17.95 -11.55
N PRO A 203 -24.18 -16.97 -10.67
CA PRO A 203 -23.07 -17.02 -9.75
C PRO A 203 -23.29 -18.05 -8.64
N ASN A 204 -22.23 -18.69 -8.18
CA ASN A 204 -22.28 -19.45 -6.94
C ASN A 204 -22.44 -18.49 -5.74
N ARG A 205 -22.71 -19.04 -4.53
CA ARG A 205 -23.01 -18.25 -3.33
C ARG A 205 -21.91 -17.22 -2.98
N HIS A 206 -20.65 -17.54 -3.22
CA HIS A 206 -19.55 -16.62 -2.95
C HIS A 206 -19.48 -15.49 -3.98
N MET A 207 -19.59 -15.83 -5.25
CA MET A 207 -19.62 -14.86 -6.35
C MET A 207 -20.80 -13.90 -6.23
N LEU A 208 -21.97 -14.40 -5.85
CA LEU A 208 -23.16 -13.55 -5.63
C LEU A 208 -22.90 -12.48 -4.55
N ARG A 209 -22.27 -12.86 -3.44
CA ARG A 209 -21.90 -11.88 -2.39
C ARG A 209 -20.93 -10.82 -2.89
N TRP A 210 -19.96 -11.22 -3.71
CA TRP A 210 -19.00 -10.29 -4.30
C TRP A 210 -19.68 -9.35 -5.32
N GLN A 211 -20.58 -9.88 -6.13
CA GLN A 211 -21.38 -9.05 -7.06
C GLN A 211 -22.24 -8.03 -6.30
N ILE A 212 -22.85 -8.42 -5.17
CA ILE A 212 -23.62 -7.49 -4.33
C ILE A 212 -22.72 -6.40 -3.74
N ALA A 213 -21.56 -6.76 -3.18
CA ALA A 213 -20.61 -5.79 -2.63
C ALA A 213 -20.12 -4.77 -3.68
N LEU A 214 -20.06 -5.17 -4.95
CA LEU A 214 -19.64 -4.29 -6.04
C LEU A 214 -20.77 -3.40 -6.59
N GLN A 215 -22.01 -3.64 -6.19
CA GLN A 215 -23.13 -2.82 -6.67
C GLN A 215 -23.03 -1.35 -6.24
N GLU A 216 -22.44 -1.09 -5.07
CA GLU A 216 -22.22 0.26 -4.55
C GLU A 216 -21.29 1.10 -5.47
N TYR A 217 -20.41 0.41 -6.22
CA TYR A 217 -19.44 1.08 -7.12
C TYR A 217 -19.89 1.10 -8.58
N ARG A 218 -21.11 0.60 -8.89
CA ARG A 218 -21.62 0.59 -10.28
C ARG A 218 -21.70 2.00 -10.83
N GLY A 219 -21.09 2.20 -12.00
CA GLY A 219 -21.00 3.51 -12.67
C GLY A 219 -19.70 4.25 -12.39
N ASN A 220 -19.01 3.93 -11.29
CA ASN A 220 -17.75 4.57 -10.91
C ASN A 220 -16.52 3.69 -11.18
N ILE A 221 -16.71 2.38 -11.40
CA ILE A 221 -15.65 1.40 -11.59
C ILE A 221 -15.46 1.04 -13.07
N THR A 222 -14.24 1.07 -13.55
CA THR A 222 -13.82 0.51 -14.84
C THR A 222 -12.74 -0.55 -14.58
N ILE A 223 -12.91 -1.77 -15.12
CA ILE A 223 -11.92 -2.85 -14.97
C ILE A 223 -11.07 -2.92 -16.22
N VAL A 224 -9.78 -2.73 -16.05
CA VAL A 224 -8.75 -2.73 -17.10
C VAL A 224 -7.82 -3.92 -16.88
N HIS A 225 -7.68 -4.76 -17.91
CA HIS A 225 -6.68 -5.83 -17.90
C HIS A 225 -5.33 -5.26 -18.36
N LYS A 226 -4.26 -5.54 -17.61
CA LYS A 226 -2.87 -5.32 -18.02
C LYS A 226 -2.10 -6.62 -17.92
N GLU A 227 -1.33 -6.95 -18.94
CA GLU A 227 -0.43 -8.11 -18.93
C GLU A 227 0.73 -7.90 -17.96
N GLY A 228 1.10 -8.95 -17.19
CA GLY A 228 2.08 -8.89 -16.10
C GLY A 228 3.47 -8.38 -16.48
N ASN A 229 3.89 -8.53 -17.73
CA ASN A 229 5.17 -7.98 -18.21
C ASN A 229 5.24 -6.45 -18.20
N ILE A 230 4.12 -5.76 -18.00
CA ILE A 230 4.03 -4.29 -17.95
C ILE A 230 4.05 -3.80 -16.48
N HIS A 231 3.86 -4.68 -15.49
CA HIS A 231 3.99 -4.35 -14.08
C HIS A 231 5.42 -4.04 -13.61
N GLN A 232 6.45 -4.37 -14.40
CA GLN A 232 7.81 -3.88 -14.13
C GLN A 232 7.90 -2.35 -14.08
N ASN A 233 6.87 -1.64 -14.55
CA ASN A 233 6.76 -0.19 -14.40
C ASN A 233 6.34 0.25 -12.99
N ALA A 234 5.65 -0.57 -12.19
CA ALA A 234 5.41 -0.28 -10.78
C ALA A 234 6.73 -0.32 -9.99
N ASP A 235 7.61 -1.27 -10.32
CA ASP A 235 8.97 -1.36 -9.79
C ASP A 235 9.87 -0.18 -10.27
N GLY A 236 9.67 0.31 -11.48
CA GLY A 236 10.35 1.50 -12.02
C GLY A 236 9.82 2.82 -11.46
N ILE A 237 8.52 2.92 -11.14
CA ILE A 237 7.90 4.15 -10.64
C ILE A 237 8.10 4.26 -9.12
N SER A 238 8.13 3.17 -8.38
CA SER A 238 8.47 3.16 -6.95
C SER A 238 9.92 3.61 -6.69
N ARG A 239 10.78 3.51 -7.70
CA ARG A 239 12.19 3.96 -7.69
C ARG A 239 12.39 5.35 -8.29
N TRP A 240 11.31 6.02 -8.76
CA TRP A 240 11.46 7.38 -9.27
C TRP A 240 11.59 8.33 -8.10
N PRO A 241 12.77 8.89 -7.83
CA PRO A 241 12.88 9.96 -6.88
C PRO A 241 12.04 11.11 -7.42
N LEU A 242 11.13 11.63 -6.60
CA LEU A 242 10.61 12.97 -6.85
C LEU A 242 11.82 13.88 -7.06
N PRO A 243 11.81 14.81 -8.02
CA PRO A 243 12.92 15.69 -8.29
C PRO A 243 13.47 16.22 -6.96
N ASN A 244 14.78 16.21 -6.78
CA ASN A 244 15.45 16.68 -5.56
C ASN A 244 15.03 18.10 -5.14
N ASP A 245 14.45 18.85 -6.06
CA ASP A 245 13.94 20.20 -5.87
C ASP A 245 12.76 20.30 -4.90
N LEU A 246 11.98 19.21 -4.69
CA LEU A 246 10.94 19.19 -3.64
C LEU A 246 11.52 19.13 -2.22
N HIS A 247 12.79 18.82 -2.07
CA HIS A 247 13.52 18.86 -0.81
C HIS A 247 14.40 20.10 -0.67
N ASN A 248 14.43 21.00 -1.67
CA ASN A 248 15.16 22.25 -1.59
C ASN A 248 14.30 23.27 -0.81
N PRO A 249 14.72 23.71 0.40
CA PRO A 249 14.01 24.72 1.17
C PRO A 249 13.96 26.10 0.51
N ALA A 250 14.70 26.30 -0.60
CA ALA A 250 14.72 27.54 -1.37
C ALA A 250 13.76 27.54 -2.59
N TYR A 251 13.01 26.44 -2.83
CA TYR A 251 12.05 26.39 -3.93
C TYR A 251 10.82 27.23 -3.61
N VAL A 252 10.72 28.40 -4.21
CA VAL A 252 9.54 29.26 -4.26
C VAL A 252 8.85 28.98 -5.60
N PRO A 253 7.59 28.46 -5.66
CA PRO A 253 6.86 28.43 -6.91
C PRO A 253 6.70 29.86 -7.40
N GLU A 254 7.09 30.15 -8.63
CA GLU A 254 6.72 31.41 -9.29
C GLU A 254 5.20 31.42 -9.41
N GLU A 255 4.58 32.42 -8.81
CA GLU A 255 3.14 32.69 -8.94
C GLU A 255 2.84 32.99 -10.42
N ALA A 256 1.92 32.20 -11.00
CA ALA A 256 1.30 32.51 -12.29
C ALA A 256 -0.03 33.18 -12.07
#